data_31b40c297961d1d9990321ca8e6ee545
#
_entry.id   31b40c297961d1d9990321ca8e6ee545
#
_cell.length_a   1.000
_cell.length_b   1.000
_cell.length_c   1.000
_cell.angle_alpha   90.00
_cell.angle_beta   90.00
_cell.angle_gamma   90.00
#
_symmetry.space_group_name_H-M   'P 1'
#
loop_
_entity.id
_entity.type
_entity.pdbx_description
1 polymer ?
#
loop_
_entity_poly.entity_id
_entity_poly.type
_entity_poly.pdbx_seq_one_letter_code
_entity_poly.pdbx_strand_id
1 'polypeptide(L)'
;MNPIIKRVGDNLFSYIKTIWSFIIQFFPRVIRSRELVWITVFLFYFGILVFDFLPSSIEVAVGQVAPEDIISPRTMEFIDAERTEQLRDQAVKEVKPVYELDTTVEFKAISDIARFFDVLGKTRVKNFAELKLSLPVRLKDDTVKKLFSLGPDEIYKLRSALIQTVRSILNKGISPQSLNIVDQLIQNEVSGMDIPQELKDLTITLARYFIRPNLSLNMEET
;
A
#
# COMPACT_ATOMS: atom_id res chain seq x y z
N MET A 1 -5.96 -36.72 -43.75
CA MET A 1 -5.26 -37.77 -42.97
C MET A 1 -3.78 -37.62 -43.22
N ASN A 2 -3.01 -37.31 -42.19
CA ASN A 2 -1.64 -36.78 -42.27
C ASN A 2 -0.67 -37.88 -42.80
N PRO A 3 0.11 -37.67 -43.86
CA PRO A 3 0.98 -38.70 -44.46
C PRO A 3 2.08 -39.21 -43.52
N ILE A 4 2.39 -38.46 -42.46
CA ILE A 4 3.38 -38.85 -41.42
C ILE A 4 2.86 -39.99 -40.56
N ILE A 5 1.57 -39.98 -40.19
CA ILE A 5 0.95 -41.02 -39.36
C ILE A 5 0.90 -42.37 -40.09
N LYS A 6 0.66 -42.34 -41.41
CA LYS A 6 0.63 -43.53 -42.25
C LYS A 6 2.01 -44.20 -42.35
N ARG A 7 3.08 -43.40 -42.45
CA ARG A 7 4.46 -43.89 -42.56
C ARG A 7 4.98 -44.52 -41.24
N VAL A 8 4.57 -43.98 -40.11
CA VAL A 8 4.90 -44.53 -38.78
C VAL A 8 4.14 -45.85 -38.56
N GLY A 9 2.88 -45.93 -38.94
CA GLY A 9 2.07 -47.16 -38.86
C GLY A 9 2.65 -48.30 -39.71
N ASP A 10 3.05 -48.02 -40.94
CA ASP A 10 3.60 -49.03 -41.85
C ASP A 10 4.95 -49.57 -41.36
N ASN A 11 5.78 -48.71 -40.78
CA ASN A 11 7.04 -49.14 -40.16
C ASN A 11 6.83 -49.99 -38.90
N LEU A 12 5.90 -49.62 -38.06
CA LEU A 12 5.58 -50.39 -36.84
C LEU A 12 5.05 -51.77 -37.19
N PHE A 13 4.17 -51.86 -38.20
CA PHE A 13 3.62 -53.12 -38.66
C PHE A 13 4.69 -54.06 -39.28
N SER A 14 5.67 -53.49 -39.97
CA SER A 14 6.81 -54.22 -40.52
C SER A 14 7.70 -54.78 -39.37
N TYR A 15 7.98 -54.00 -38.35
CA TYR A 15 8.74 -54.45 -37.16
C TYR A 15 8.02 -55.56 -36.42
N ILE A 16 6.71 -55.42 -36.20
CA ILE A 16 5.91 -56.45 -35.53
C ILE A 16 5.92 -57.78 -36.31
N LYS A 17 5.77 -57.69 -37.64
CA LYS A 17 5.81 -58.85 -38.50
C LYS A 17 7.16 -59.59 -38.47
N THR A 18 8.23 -58.83 -38.43
CA THR A 18 9.63 -59.38 -38.34
C THR A 18 9.87 -60.04 -36.98
N ILE A 19 9.43 -59.40 -35.90
CA ILE A 19 9.52 -59.99 -34.56
C ILE A 19 8.66 -61.27 -34.45
N TRP A 20 7.46 -61.28 -34.99
CA TRP A 20 6.55 -62.43 -35.01
C TRP A 20 7.17 -63.60 -35.81
N SER A 21 7.77 -63.36 -36.98
CA SER A 21 8.44 -64.41 -37.74
C SER A 21 9.65 -65.00 -36.99
N PHE A 22 10.38 -64.18 -36.28
CA PHE A 22 11.50 -64.60 -35.44
C PHE A 22 11.06 -65.47 -34.24
N ILE A 23 9.94 -65.10 -33.59
CA ILE A 23 9.32 -65.84 -32.51
C ILE A 23 8.84 -67.22 -32.97
N ILE A 24 8.11 -67.27 -34.09
CA ILE A 24 7.57 -68.53 -34.62
C ILE A 24 8.71 -69.48 -35.05
N GLN A 25 9.82 -68.99 -35.53
CA GLN A 25 10.94 -69.80 -35.96
C GLN A 25 11.82 -70.32 -34.79
N PHE A 26 11.84 -69.58 -33.70
CA PHE A 26 12.54 -69.94 -32.47
C PHE A 26 11.72 -70.82 -31.52
N PHE A 27 10.40 -70.67 -31.50
CA PHE A 27 9.47 -71.27 -30.56
C PHE A 27 9.57 -72.81 -30.50
N PRO A 28 9.68 -73.58 -31.60
CA PRO A 28 9.76 -75.05 -31.55
C PRO A 28 11.09 -75.58 -31.01
N ARG A 29 12.18 -74.76 -31.01
CA ARG A 29 13.46 -75.15 -30.41
C ARG A 29 13.52 -74.94 -28.89
N VAL A 30 12.78 -73.90 -28.45
CA VAL A 30 12.74 -73.47 -27.04
C VAL A 30 11.89 -74.42 -26.20
N ILE A 31 10.76 -74.94 -26.74
CA ILE A 31 9.82 -75.82 -26.04
C ILE A 31 10.50 -77.18 -25.71
N ARG A 32 11.61 -77.53 -26.30
CA ARG A 32 12.31 -78.79 -26.06
C ARG A 32 13.17 -78.83 -24.79
N SER A 33 13.45 -77.70 -24.18
CA SER A 33 14.16 -77.61 -22.88
C SER A 33 13.19 -77.19 -21.79
N ARG A 34 13.00 -78.06 -20.78
CA ARG A 34 12.11 -77.86 -19.64
C ARG A 34 12.36 -76.52 -18.90
N GLU A 35 13.58 -76.05 -18.94
CA GLU A 35 14.01 -74.80 -18.29
C GLU A 35 13.49 -73.53 -19.03
N LEU A 36 13.48 -73.60 -20.36
CA LEU A 36 12.97 -72.49 -21.18
C LEU A 36 11.47 -72.28 -21.07
N VAL A 37 10.71 -73.34 -20.84
CA VAL A 37 9.27 -73.27 -20.55
C VAL A 37 9.03 -72.52 -19.27
N TRP A 38 9.79 -72.80 -18.22
CA TRP A 38 9.65 -72.08 -16.94
C TRP A 38 10.04 -70.59 -17.05
N ILE A 39 11.08 -70.26 -17.81
CA ILE A 39 11.50 -68.88 -18.08
C ILE A 39 10.38 -68.12 -18.84
N THR A 40 9.77 -68.76 -19.82
CA THR A 40 8.66 -68.14 -20.60
C THR A 40 7.44 -67.87 -19.73
N VAL A 41 7.06 -68.83 -18.88
CA VAL A 41 5.97 -68.72 -17.92
C VAL A 41 6.28 -67.60 -16.90
N PHE A 42 7.51 -67.56 -16.40
CA PHE A 42 7.92 -66.48 -15.48
C PHE A 42 7.88 -65.10 -16.15
N LEU A 43 8.39 -64.92 -17.38
CA LEU A 43 8.34 -63.68 -18.11
C LEU A 43 6.89 -63.24 -18.40
N PHE A 44 5.98 -64.20 -18.70
CA PHE A 44 4.61 -63.89 -18.93
C PHE A 44 3.91 -63.37 -17.66
N TYR A 45 4.11 -64.04 -16.52
CA TYR A 45 3.57 -63.57 -15.22
C TYR A 45 4.18 -62.25 -14.79
N PHE A 46 5.46 -62.09 -15.00
CA PHE A 46 6.19 -60.82 -14.72
C PHE A 46 5.63 -59.68 -15.57
N GLY A 47 5.37 -59.93 -16.84
CA GLY A 47 4.72 -58.92 -17.73
C GLY A 47 3.33 -58.49 -17.25
N ILE A 48 2.50 -59.43 -16.75
CA ILE A 48 1.20 -59.10 -16.20
C ILE A 48 1.34 -58.25 -14.94
N LEU A 49 2.26 -58.61 -14.03
CA LEU A 49 2.51 -57.86 -12.79
C LEU A 49 3.05 -56.44 -13.09
N VAL A 50 3.91 -56.29 -14.06
CA VAL A 50 4.48 -54.98 -14.42
C VAL A 50 3.39 -54.11 -15.10
N PHE A 51 2.45 -54.70 -15.81
CA PHE A 51 1.40 -53.97 -16.48
C PHE A 51 0.50 -53.19 -15.52
N ASP A 52 0.24 -53.76 -14.34
CA ASP A 52 -0.56 -53.12 -13.27
C ASP A 52 0.21 -51.93 -12.61
N PHE A 53 1.54 -51.91 -12.74
CA PHE A 53 2.38 -50.81 -12.22
C PHE A 53 2.64 -49.67 -13.22
N LEU A 54 2.14 -49.80 -14.45
CA LEU A 54 2.25 -48.70 -15.41
C LEU A 54 1.32 -47.56 -14.99
N PRO A 55 1.83 -46.33 -14.79
CA PRO A 55 0.98 -45.21 -14.41
C PRO A 55 -0.06 -44.96 -15.50
N SER A 56 -1.32 -45.03 -15.15
CA SER A 56 -2.41 -44.60 -16.01
C SER A 56 -2.32 -43.08 -16.20
N SER A 57 -2.13 -42.61 -17.41
CA SER A 57 -2.20 -41.18 -17.71
C SER A 57 -3.67 -40.75 -17.62
N ILE A 58 -3.99 -39.96 -16.60
CA ILE A 58 -5.31 -39.37 -16.47
C ILE A 58 -5.34 -38.11 -17.32
N GLU A 59 -6.07 -38.13 -18.43
CA GLU A 59 -6.32 -36.94 -19.25
C GLU A 59 -7.51 -36.19 -18.67
N VAL A 60 -7.25 -35.04 -18.05
CA VAL A 60 -8.28 -34.13 -17.51
C VAL A 60 -8.34 -32.88 -18.36
N ALA A 61 -9.50 -32.58 -18.93
CA ALA A 61 -9.72 -31.33 -19.65
C ALA A 61 -10.30 -30.26 -18.71
N VAL A 62 -9.98 -28.99 -18.98
CA VAL A 62 -10.51 -27.87 -18.22
C VAL A 62 -12.05 -27.85 -18.28
N GLY A 63 -12.70 -27.86 -17.09
CA GLY A 63 -14.16 -27.85 -16.98
C GLY A 63 -14.81 -29.25 -16.86
N GLN A 64 -14.03 -30.33 -16.86
CA GLN A 64 -14.52 -31.66 -16.57
C GLN A 64 -14.38 -32.01 -15.10
N VAL A 65 -15.35 -32.75 -14.58
CA VAL A 65 -15.27 -33.32 -13.22
C VAL A 65 -14.23 -34.42 -13.25
N ALA A 66 -13.28 -34.41 -12.33
CA ALA A 66 -12.28 -35.46 -12.24
C ALA A 66 -12.96 -36.80 -11.92
N PRO A 67 -12.63 -37.89 -12.64
CA PRO A 67 -13.27 -39.21 -12.44
C PRO A 67 -12.89 -39.86 -11.10
N GLU A 68 -11.76 -39.43 -10.51
CA GLU A 68 -11.24 -39.92 -9.22
C GLU A 68 -10.40 -38.83 -8.54
N ASP A 69 -10.17 -39.00 -7.24
CA ASP A 69 -9.33 -38.08 -6.46
C ASP A 69 -7.88 -38.23 -6.86
N ILE A 70 -7.35 -37.19 -7.53
CA ILE A 70 -5.94 -37.14 -7.96
C ILE A 70 -5.11 -36.56 -6.82
N ILE A 71 -4.40 -37.41 -6.11
CA ILE A 71 -3.47 -37.00 -5.06
C ILE A 71 -2.07 -36.89 -5.65
N SER A 72 -1.48 -35.68 -5.55
CA SER A 72 -0.10 -35.47 -5.95
C SER A 72 0.86 -36.31 -5.09
N PRO A 73 1.72 -37.15 -5.67
CA PRO A 73 2.72 -37.94 -4.93
C PRO A 73 3.84 -37.09 -4.33
N ARG A 74 3.89 -35.79 -4.66
CA ARG A 74 4.89 -34.82 -4.16
C ARG A 74 4.18 -33.55 -3.72
N THR A 75 4.72 -32.95 -2.66
CA THR A 75 4.35 -31.58 -2.30
C THR A 75 4.77 -30.65 -3.42
N MET A 76 3.82 -29.96 -4.02
CA MET A 76 4.07 -28.96 -5.06
C MET A 76 3.83 -27.58 -4.47
N GLU A 77 4.82 -26.73 -4.58
CA GLU A 77 4.70 -25.31 -4.28
C GLU A 77 4.35 -24.58 -5.58
N PHE A 78 3.28 -23.83 -5.59
CA PHE A 78 2.91 -22.99 -6.70
C PHE A 78 2.61 -21.57 -6.21
N ILE A 79 2.90 -20.61 -7.06
CA ILE A 79 2.57 -19.21 -6.78
C ILE A 79 1.13 -18.99 -7.22
N ASP A 80 0.26 -18.74 -6.26
CA ASP A 80 -1.10 -18.29 -6.52
C ASP A 80 -1.05 -16.80 -6.89
N ALA A 81 -1.05 -16.54 -8.19
CA ALA A 81 -0.93 -15.19 -8.73
C ALA A 81 -2.13 -14.31 -8.31
N GLU A 82 -3.34 -14.87 -8.31
CA GLU A 82 -4.55 -14.13 -7.95
C GLU A 82 -4.56 -13.76 -6.47
N ARG A 83 -4.21 -14.72 -5.60
CA ARG A 83 -4.09 -14.50 -4.17
C ARG A 83 -2.98 -13.51 -3.83
N THR A 84 -1.86 -13.58 -4.54
CA THR A 84 -0.73 -12.67 -4.37
C THR A 84 -1.13 -11.24 -4.73
N GLU A 85 -1.85 -11.04 -5.83
CA GLU A 85 -2.35 -9.73 -6.25
C GLU A 85 -3.36 -9.15 -5.24
N GLN A 86 -4.30 -9.97 -4.78
CA GLN A 86 -5.24 -9.56 -3.72
C GLN A 86 -4.54 -9.12 -2.44
N LEU A 87 -3.50 -9.85 -2.01
CA LEU A 87 -2.69 -9.48 -0.83
C LEU A 87 -1.89 -8.21 -1.05
N ARG A 88 -1.36 -7.98 -2.25
CA ARG A 88 -0.70 -6.72 -2.61
C ARG A 88 -1.66 -5.55 -2.55
N ASP A 89 -2.84 -5.69 -3.15
CA ASP A 89 -3.87 -4.64 -3.13
C ASP A 89 -4.33 -4.32 -1.70
N GLN A 90 -4.43 -5.34 -0.84
CA GLN A 90 -4.74 -5.13 0.57
C GLN A 90 -3.59 -4.40 1.28
N ALA A 91 -2.35 -4.83 1.09
CA ALA A 91 -1.19 -4.20 1.68
C ALA A 91 -1.06 -2.72 1.27
N VAL A 92 -1.27 -2.41 -0.01
CA VAL A 92 -1.27 -1.02 -0.50
C VAL A 92 -2.36 -0.17 0.17
N LYS A 93 -3.56 -0.73 0.40
CA LYS A 93 -4.64 -0.02 1.09
C LYS A 93 -4.39 0.19 2.58
N GLU A 94 -3.62 -0.67 3.21
CA GLU A 94 -3.28 -0.60 4.63
C GLU A 94 -2.07 0.31 4.91
N VAL A 95 -1.26 0.62 3.90
CA VAL A 95 -0.13 1.55 4.04
C VAL A 95 -0.66 2.93 4.42
N LYS A 96 -0.27 3.40 5.60
CA LYS A 96 -0.58 4.75 6.04
C LYS A 96 0.34 5.73 5.33
N PRO A 97 -0.20 6.85 4.83
CA PRO A 97 0.61 7.87 4.17
C PRO A 97 1.67 8.42 5.14
N VAL A 98 2.90 8.47 4.71
CA VAL A 98 4.01 9.08 5.45
C VAL A 98 4.01 10.57 5.14
N TYR A 99 4.03 11.39 6.19
CA TYR A 99 4.08 12.84 6.07
C TYR A 99 5.41 13.38 6.53
N GLU A 100 5.95 14.33 5.79
CA GLU A 100 7.14 15.10 6.15
C GLU A 100 6.74 16.46 6.69
N LEU A 101 7.38 16.88 7.81
CA LEU A 101 7.13 18.16 8.46
C LEU A 101 7.99 19.26 7.84
N ASP A 102 7.35 20.23 7.21
CA ASP A 102 8.02 21.44 6.71
C ASP A 102 8.17 22.49 7.83
N THR A 103 9.35 22.55 8.42
CA THR A 103 9.69 23.52 9.47
C THR A 103 9.79 24.96 8.98
N THR A 104 9.94 25.17 7.66
CA THR A 104 10.02 26.54 7.09
C THR A 104 8.71 27.30 7.26
N VAL A 105 7.57 26.58 7.30
CA VAL A 105 6.24 27.15 7.54
C VAL A 105 6.15 27.76 8.94
N GLU A 106 6.71 27.11 9.98
CA GLU A 106 6.76 27.66 11.34
C GLU A 106 7.56 28.95 11.38
N PHE A 107 8.78 28.95 10.82
CA PHE A 107 9.62 30.17 10.79
C PHE A 107 8.93 31.33 10.08
N LYS A 108 8.27 31.05 8.97
CA LYS A 108 7.51 32.04 8.21
C LYS A 108 6.35 32.61 9.02
N ALA A 109 5.59 31.74 9.66
CA ALA A 109 4.46 32.14 10.51
C ALA A 109 4.91 33.04 11.66
N ILE A 110 6.00 32.68 12.37
CA ILE A 110 6.56 33.49 13.46
C ILE A 110 7.08 34.84 12.93
N SER A 111 7.74 34.86 11.79
CA SER A 111 8.18 36.09 11.13
C SER A 111 7.03 37.01 10.75
N ASP A 112 5.95 36.43 10.21
CA ASP A 112 4.74 37.17 9.83
C ASP A 112 4.02 37.74 11.08
N ILE A 113 3.98 36.98 12.19
CA ILE A 113 3.48 37.48 13.48
C ILE A 113 4.35 38.64 13.97
N ALA A 114 5.66 38.50 13.93
CA ALA A 114 6.57 39.57 14.36
C ALA A 114 6.33 40.87 13.55
N ARG A 115 6.21 40.73 12.22
CA ARG A 115 5.89 41.84 11.33
C ARG A 115 4.53 42.46 11.64
N PHE A 116 3.52 41.65 11.92
CA PHE A 116 2.18 42.11 12.29
C PHE A 116 2.24 43.00 13.53
N PHE A 117 2.92 42.56 14.61
CA PHE A 117 3.06 43.37 15.84
C PHE A 117 3.96 44.60 15.67
N ASP A 118 4.97 44.56 14.80
CA ASP A 118 5.79 45.71 14.47
C ASP A 118 4.98 46.81 13.77
N VAL A 119 4.15 46.42 12.78
CA VAL A 119 3.22 47.35 12.12
C VAL A 119 2.19 47.86 13.11
N LEU A 120 1.62 47.00 13.95
CA LEU A 120 0.66 47.39 14.99
C LEU A 120 1.27 48.45 15.94
N GLY A 121 2.48 48.23 16.41
CA GLY A 121 3.18 49.16 17.30
C GLY A 121 3.48 50.54 16.63
N LYS A 122 3.91 50.54 15.38
CA LYS A 122 4.23 51.76 14.65
C LYS A 122 3.02 52.60 14.24
N THR A 123 1.96 51.95 13.81
CA THR A 123 0.79 52.62 13.21
C THR A 123 -0.27 53.02 14.25
N ARG A 124 -0.31 52.34 15.39
CA ARG A 124 -1.25 52.61 16.48
C ARG A 124 -1.17 54.02 17.01
N VAL A 125 0.01 54.63 16.93
CA VAL A 125 0.23 56.02 17.42
C VAL A 125 -0.41 57.06 16.49
N LYS A 126 -0.76 56.68 15.24
CA LYS A 126 -1.19 57.65 14.22
C LYS A 126 -2.70 57.75 14.08
N ASN A 127 -3.40 56.71 13.61
CA ASN A 127 -4.82 56.73 13.38
C ASN A 127 -5.38 55.31 13.21
N PHE A 128 -6.65 55.10 13.63
CA PHE A 128 -7.36 53.79 13.45
C PHE A 128 -7.52 53.41 11.97
N ALA A 129 -7.84 54.39 11.09
CA ALA A 129 -8.06 54.11 9.68
C ALA A 129 -6.71 53.67 8.99
N GLU A 130 -5.61 54.28 9.35
CA GLU A 130 -4.27 53.92 8.84
C GLU A 130 -3.83 52.56 9.35
N LEU A 131 -4.13 52.20 10.61
CA LEU A 131 -3.90 50.90 11.17
C LEU A 131 -4.62 49.81 10.37
N LYS A 132 -5.89 49.97 10.07
CA LYS A 132 -6.68 49.00 9.30
C LYS A 132 -6.12 48.75 7.90
N LEU A 133 -5.56 49.82 7.27
CA LEU A 133 -4.97 49.70 5.91
C LEU A 133 -3.56 49.10 5.91
N SER A 134 -2.80 49.31 6.99
CA SER A 134 -1.40 48.90 7.07
C SER A 134 -1.18 47.48 7.60
N LEU A 135 -2.18 46.88 8.24
CA LEU A 135 -2.05 45.52 8.75
C LEU A 135 -1.90 44.52 7.59
N PRO A 136 -0.95 43.58 7.68
CA PRO A 136 -0.72 42.57 6.64
C PRO A 136 -1.85 41.55 6.52
N VAL A 137 -2.82 41.60 7.44
CA VAL A 137 -3.97 40.67 7.52
C VAL A 137 -5.26 41.49 7.55
N ARG A 138 -6.24 41.07 6.74
CA ARG A 138 -7.56 41.72 6.72
C ARG A 138 -8.39 41.24 7.91
N LEU A 139 -8.46 42.02 8.96
CA LEU A 139 -9.24 41.76 10.15
C LEU A 139 -10.61 42.44 10.11
N LYS A 140 -11.57 41.90 10.88
CA LYS A 140 -12.87 42.56 11.12
C LYS A 140 -12.68 43.84 11.93
N ASP A 141 -13.50 44.83 11.68
CA ASP A 141 -13.41 46.14 12.34
C ASP A 141 -13.44 46.05 13.87
N ASP A 142 -14.24 45.15 14.43
CA ASP A 142 -14.31 44.94 15.89
C ASP A 142 -13.00 44.40 16.44
N THR A 143 -12.32 43.50 15.69
CA THR A 143 -11.00 42.97 16.08
C THR A 143 -9.95 44.09 16.06
N VAL A 144 -9.97 44.95 15.03
CA VAL A 144 -9.06 46.07 14.91
C VAL A 144 -9.28 47.07 16.05
N LYS A 145 -10.55 47.36 16.41
CA LYS A 145 -10.91 48.24 17.56
C LYS A 145 -10.34 47.68 18.87
N LYS A 146 -10.53 46.37 19.13
CA LYS A 146 -9.97 45.71 20.32
C LYS A 146 -8.46 45.81 20.35
N LEU A 147 -7.78 45.52 19.23
CA LEU A 147 -6.32 45.64 19.13
C LEU A 147 -5.84 47.09 19.37
N PHE A 148 -6.61 48.07 18.93
CA PHE A 148 -6.30 49.49 19.13
C PHE A 148 -6.43 49.89 20.60
N SER A 149 -7.38 49.34 21.38
CA SER A 149 -7.61 49.65 22.79
C SER A 149 -6.60 49.01 23.77
N LEU A 150 -5.88 47.95 23.36
CA LEU A 150 -4.95 47.23 24.22
C LEU A 150 -3.81 48.11 24.78
N GLY A 151 -3.40 47.91 26.00
CA GLY A 151 -2.18 48.49 26.58
C GLY A 151 -0.89 47.83 26.03
N PRO A 152 0.28 48.47 26.26
CA PRO A 152 1.54 47.88 25.84
C PRO A 152 1.80 46.49 26.43
N ASP A 153 1.47 46.29 27.68
CA ASP A 153 1.64 45.01 28.41
C ASP A 153 0.70 43.92 27.84
N GLU A 154 -0.51 44.31 27.46
CA GLU A 154 -1.49 43.41 26.85
C GLU A 154 -1.07 42.99 25.44
N ILE A 155 -0.50 43.92 24.67
CA ILE A 155 0.09 43.63 23.36
C ILE A 155 1.25 42.61 23.49
N TYR A 156 2.11 42.79 24.48
CA TYR A 156 3.20 41.86 24.75
C TYR A 156 2.66 40.46 25.11
N LYS A 157 1.67 40.39 26.02
CA LYS A 157 1.02 39.12 26.38
C LYS A 157 0.35 38.47 25.21
N LEU A 158 -0.39 39.24 24.40
CA LEU A 158 -1.04 38.75 23.15
C LEU A 158 -0.04 38.19 22.16
N ARG A 159 1.09 38.90 21.94
CA ARG A 159 2.15 38.45 21.05
C ARG A 159 2.76 37.13 21.53
N SER A 160 3.07 37.03 22.82
CA SER A 160 3.64 35.80 23.40
C SER A 160 2.67 34.63 23.29
N ALA A 161 1.40 34.83 23.66
CA ALA A 161 0.36 33.82 23.56
C ALA A 161 0.17 33.34 22.10
N LEU A 162 0.13 34.27 21.16
CA LEU A 162 -0.04 33.95 19.73
C LEU A 162 1.14 33.15 19.18
N ILE A 163 2.38 33.53 19.49
CA ILE A 163 3.58 32.80 19.08
C ILE A 163 3.58 31.39 19.68
N GLN A 164 3.28 31.27 20.97
CA GLN A 164 3.21 29.99 21.67
C GLN A 164 2.17 29.07 21.04
N THR A 165 0.93 29.58 20.81
CA THR A 165 -0.15 28.84 20.18
C THR A 165 0.21 28.33 18.78
N VAL A 166 0.71 29.24 17.92
CA VAL A 166 1.05 28.90 16.53
C VAL A 166 2.20 27.89 16.50
N ARG A 167 3.23 28.07 17.32
CA ARG A 167 4.35 27.13 17.43
C ARG A 167 3.89 25.75 17.91
N SER A 168 3.11 25.69 18.99
CA SER A 168 2.60 24.43 19.53
C SER A 168 1.78 23.64 18.48
N ILE A 169 0.95 24.33 17.72
CA ILE A 169 0.09 23.69 16.71
C ILE A 169 0.92 23.25 15.49
N LEU A 170 1.82 24.09 14.98
CA LEU A 170 2.64 23.73 13.81
C LEU A 170 3.64 22.61 14.14
N ASN A 171 4.14 22.52 15.36
CA ASN A 171 4.99 21.40 15.80
C ASN A 171 4.25 20.05 15.84
N LYS A 172 2.92 20.06 16.05
CA LYS A 172 2.10 18.85 15.94
C LYS A 172 1.88 18.39 14.51
N GLY A 173 2.15 19.27 13.54
CA GLY A 173 1.94 19.03 12.12
C GLY A 173 0.48 19.19 11.70
N ILE A 174 0.24 19.99 10.68
CA ILE A 174 -1.07 20.23 10.10
C ILE A 174 -1.08 19.76 8.65
N SER A 175 -1.85 18.71 8.36
CA SER A 175 -2.09 18.26 6.98
C SER A 175 -3.18 19.12 6.32
N PRO A 176 -3.23 19.21 4.98
CA PRO A 176 -4.32 19.88 4.29
C PRO A 176 -5.72 19.36 4.65
N GLN A 177 -5.82 18.06 4.96
CA GLN A 177 -7.09 17.43 5.35
C GLN A 177 -7.53 17.77 6.77
N SER A 178 -6.58 18.12 7.65
CA SER A 178 -6.85 18.44 9.07
C SER A 178 -7.16 19.92 9.34
N LEU A 179 -7.30 20.74 8.29
CA LEU A 179 -7.66 22.17 8.45
C LEU A 179 -9.00 22.37 9.17
N ASN A 180 -9.93 21.45 9.04
CA ASN A 180 -11.25 21.51 9.70
C ASN A 180 -11.18 21.42 11.22
N ILE A 181 -10.13 20.81 11.78
CA ILE A 181 -9.95 20.66 13.24
C ILE A 181 -9.03 21.73 13.84
N VAL A 182 -8.41 22.59 13.00
CA VAL A 182 -7.47 23.62 13.47
C VAL A 182 -8.12 24.56 14.50
N ASP A 183 -9.37 24.93 14.31
CA ASP A 183 -10.11 25.77 15.23
C ASP A 183 -10.25 25.13 16.62
N GLN A 184 -10.48 23.83 16.69
CA GLN A 184 -10.52 23.10 17.97
C GLN A 184 -9.14 23.02 18.61
N LEU A 185 -8.09 22.81 17.82
CA LEU A 185 -6.72 22.80 18.33
C LEU A 185 -6.32 24.15 18.92
N ILE A 186 -6.66 25.26 18.23
CA ILE A 186 -6.42 26.62 18.74
C ILE A 186 -7.17 26.85 20.04
N GLN A 187 -8.46 26.51 20.11
CA GLN A 187 -9.26 26.67 21.32
C GLN A 187 -8.70 25.88 22.49
N ASN A 188 -8.33 24.63 22.28
CA ASN A 188 -7.76 23.78 23.32
C ASN A 188 -6.45 24.34 23.86
N GLU A 189 -5.56 24.79 22.99
CA GLU A 189 -4.26 25.36 23.35
C GLU A 189 -4.43 26.66 24.16
N VAL A 190 -5.27 27.57 23.67
CA VAL A 190 -5.49 28.87 24.28
C VAL A 190 -6.29 28.77 25.60
N SER A 191 -7.20 27.80 25.73
CA SER A 191 -7.98 27.59 26.96
C SER A 191 -7.11 27.36 28.20
N GLY A 192 -5.98 26.66 28.03
CA GLY A 192 -5.04 26.35 29.09
C GLY A 192 -4.13 27.51 29.49
N MET A 193 -4.15 28.64 28.77
CA MET A 193 -3.27 29.78 29.04
C MET A 193 -3.84 30.65 30.19
N ASP A 194 -2.96 31.14 31.05
CA ASP A 194 -3.31 32.08 32.12
C ASP A 194 -3.25 33.53 31.62
N ILE A 195 -4.23 33.90 30.77
CA ILE A 195 -4.40 35.24 30.19
C ILE A 195 -5.89 35.64 30.26
N PRO A 196 -6.18 36.96 30.29
CA PRO A 196 -7.57 37.46 30.24
C PRO A 196 -8.37 36.90 29.07
N GLN A 197 -9.68 36.68 29.28
CA GLN A 197 -10.56 36.11 28.27
C GLN A 197 -10.56 36.91 26.95
N GLU A 198 -10.51 38.22 27.05
CA GLU A 198 -10.44 39.08 25.88
C GLU A 198 -9.19 38.83 25.01
N LEU A 199 -8.04 38.58 25.64
CA LEU A 199 -6.80 38.22 24.96
C LEU A 199 -6.87 36.80 24.41
N LYS A 200 -7.58 35.87 25.08
CA LYS A 200 -7.84 34.51 24.51
C LYS A 200 -8.61 34.60 23.20
N ASP A 201 -9.70 35.35 23.18
CA ASP A 201 -10.55 35.53 21.99
C ASP A 201 -9.78 36.16 20.82
N LEU A 202 -8.93 37.14 21.12
CA LEU A 202 -8.05 37.76 20.13
C LEU A 202 -6.99 36.78 19.64
N THR A 203 -6.38 35.99 20.53
CA THR A 203 -5.39 34.97 20.16
C THR A 203 -6.00 33.94 19.23
N ILE A 204 -7.19 33.42 19.54
CA ILE A 204 -7.93 32.48 18.69
C ILE A 204 -8.20 33.08 17.30
N THR A 205 -8.68 34.32 17.27
CA THR A 205 -9.00 35.00 16.03
C THR A 205 -7.75 35.22 15.17
N LEU A 206 -6.66 35.64 15.75
CA LEU A 206 -5.41 35.92 15.04
C LEU A 206 -4.69 34.65 14.60
N ALA A 207 -4.66 33.60 15.43
CA ALA A 207 -3.97 32.34 15.13
C ALA A 207 -4.44 31.72 13.81
N ARG A 208 -5.73 31.82 13.50
CA ARG A 208 -6.31 31.33 12.24
C ARG A 208 -5.64 31.90 10.99
N TYR A 209 -5.13 33.13 11.04
CA TYR A 209 -4.47 33.77 9.91
C TYR A 209 -3.05 33.32 9.67
N PHE A 210 -2.37 32.83 10.71
CA PHE A 210 -0.98 32.46 10.66
C PHE A 210 -0.75 30.95 10.53
N ILE A 211 -1.72 30.14 10.93
CA ILE A 211 -1.62 28.69 10.81
C ILE A 211 -1.91 28.25 9.37
N ARG A 212 -0.95 27.52 8.79
CA ARG A 212 -1.06 26.95 7.44
C ARG A 212 -0.63 25.48 7.51
N PRO A 213 -1.09 24.63 6.57
CA PRO A 213 -0.59 23.27 6.47
C PRO A 213 0.92 23.25 6.35
N ASN A 214 1.56 22.36 7.11
CA ASN A 214 3.01 22.16 7.12
C ASN A 214 3.41 20.68 7.07
N LEU A 215 2.44 19.80 6.76
CA LEU A 215 2.69 18.42 6.44
C LEU A 215 2.53 18.21 4.93
N SER A 216 3.56 17.73 4.27
CA SER A 216 3.52 17.27 2.88
C SER A 216 3.60 15.75 2.82
N LEU A 217 2.89 15.15 1.86
CA LEU A 217 2.96 13.71 1.62
C LEU A 217 4.34 13.37 1.08
N ASN A 218 5.05 12.44 1.73
CA ASN A 218 6.30 11.92 1.20
C ASN A 218 5.98 10.84 0.18
N MET A 219 6.17 11.18 -1.11
CA MET A 219 5.89 10.26 -2.24
C MET A 219 7.00 9.23 -2.47
N GLU A 220 8.15 9.37 -1.84
CA GLU A 220 9.27 8.44 -2.00
C GLU A 220 9.16 7.23 -1.04
N GLU A 221 8.41 7.38 0.05
CA GLU A 221 8.22 6.33 1.07
C GLU A 221 6.80 5.75 1.08
N THR A 222 5.92 6.19 0.17
CA THR A 222 4.56 5.69 0.05
C THR A 222 4.43 4.80 -1.17
#